data_965f5d85c1cf06965f4b01df28e8eb8a
#
_entry.id   965f5d85c1cf06965f4b01df28e8eb8a
#
_cell.length_a   1.000
_cell.length_b   1.000
_cell.length_c   1.000
_cell.angle_alpha   90.00
_cell.angle_beta   90.00
_cell.angle_gamma   90.00
#
_symmetry.space_group_name_H-M   'P 1'
#
loop_
_entity.id
_entity.type
_entity.pdbx_description
1 polymer ?
#
loop_
_entity_poly.entity_id
_entity_poly.type
_entity_poly.pdbx_seq_one_letter_code
_entity_poly.pdbx_strand_id
1 'polypeptide(L)'
;MGRPLYGMPMEGYWQDVGDLDQYRQANFDALEGRVKLTIPGIRLRGNIWLGEGVELDDLDHVEGPALISNYCRVARDAHVGPFSVLSSSVTLLEGARTVRSVVDASTHIGRGALVEGAIVGRSCDIRAHARLQEGVAIGDEVKIGEESVLMPGVRVYPYKEVESGAQIFESLIWESRASSRLFERDSVSGLVNVDLTPEVATRLAVAFGTALPRGARVVASREASASCRMIERAMIAGLNSTGVELADLRALPSAVGRHLLKTHDYAAGFHVGFDASEPDLVQIRFFEEPGIQIGAALQKEIEKHFTRGELRRSAATGVGNVDYPVRARESYAEDLLETLDQNAIRERAYRVVVDYGYSAASLVLPLVLGPLGVEAVSAHAFAPLERDGTTTSLRGLIGQTKKLVSAVGADLGVVFDRAAERLYLVDESGHEIPAEQALLLFLRLIGSNGRRGKLAFPVTVTSQVDQIVKGSGLQVIRTPASLSELTKVAAEDGVIFAGAVGGGYVFPDFLPAYDAMASLCKLLELLAPVQEPLSSLVAELPASTLVHRQLPCPWSHKGAVMRVLTERLKGRDLDLLDGIKVTDRRGWAQVLPDPDEPLVHIYAEGRDEKASNELEEELRGLVEEALQNEAEISS
;
A
#
# COMPACT_ATOMS: atom_id res chain seq x y z
N MET A 1 -27.88 34.82 41.69
CA MET A 1 -28.96 35.64 41.14
C MET A 1 -30.22 34.74 41.13
N GLY A 2 -31.11 34.88 42.14
CA GLY A 2 -32.29 34.04 42.29
C GLY A 2 -33.50 34.67 41.58
N ARG A 3 -33.59 34.55 40.27
CA ARG A 3 -34.86 34.78 39.57
C ARG A 3 -35.65 33.46 39.54
N PRO A 4 -36.96 33.43 39.89
CA PRO A 4 -37.73 32.21 39.79
C PRO A 4 -37.86 31.78 38.33
N LEU A 5 -37.61 30.51 38.07
CA LEU A 5 -37.85 29.85 36.79
C LEU A 5 -39.26 29.24 36.85
N TYR A 6 -40.12 29.59 35.91
CA TYR A 6 -41.44 29.02 35.76
C TYR A 6 -41.42 28.05 34.57
N GLY A 7 -41.88 26.82 34.76
CA GLY A 7 -42.08 25.86 33.68
C GLY A 7 -43.57 25.81 33.32
N MET A 8 -43.90 25.81 32.02
CA MET A 8 -45.25 25.58 31.52
C MET A 8 -45.29 24.23 30.81
N PRO A 9 -46.11 23.28 31.23
CA PRO A 9 -46.27 22.01 30.54
C PRO A 9 -46.93 22.29 29.16
N MET A 10 -46.31 21.79 28.10
CA MET A 10 -46.89 21.80 26.77
C MET A 10 -47.55 20.46 26.47
N GLU A 11 -48.78 20.48 25.97
CA GLU A 11 -49.46 19.31 25.43
C GLU A 11 -49.20 19.18 23.96
N GLY A 12 -48.88 17.99 23.50
CA GLY A 12 -48.66 17.68 22.08
C GLY A 12 -47.36 16.93 21.82
N TYR A 13 -47.12 16.66 20.55
CA TYR A 13 -45.86 16.01 20.12
C TYR A 13 -44.70 16.99 20.27
N TRP A 14 -43.66 16.54 20.93
CA TRP A 14 -42.36 17.22 21.02
C TRP A 14 -41.24 16.20 20.85
N GLN A 15 -40.28 16.49 20.00
CA GLN A 15 -39.08 15.72 19.79
C GLN A 15 -37.90 16.66 19.65
N ASP A 16 -36.88 16.46 20.44
CA ASP A 16 -35.58 17.11 20.24
C ASP A 16 -34.83 16.35 19.15
N VAL A 17 -34.57 16.99 17.99
CA VAL A 17 -33.82 16.39 16.87
C VAL A 17 -32.36 16.80 17.00
N GLY A 18 -31.69 16.30 18.04
CA GLY A 18 -30.30 16.60 18.36
C GLY A 18 -29.29 15.62 17.73
N ASP A 19 -29.75 14.46 17.26
CA ASP A 19 -28.93 13.46 16.61
C ASP A 19 -29.64 12.79 15.42
N LEU A 20 -28.91 11.94 14.69
CA LEU A 20 -29.41 11.28 13.49
C LEU A 20 -30.48 10.21 13.79
N ASP A 21 -30.41 9.53 14.93
CA ASP A 21 -31.43 8.55 15.31
C ASP A 21 -32.75 9.24 15.64
N GLN A 22 -32.70 10.37 16.36
CA GLN A 22 -33.86 11.20 16.63
C GLN A 22 -34.44 11.82 15.35
N TYR A 23 -33.59 12.21 14.39
CA TYR A 23 -34.04 12.66 13.07
C TYR A 23 -34.80 11.56 12.33
N ARG A 24 -34.28 10.34 12.30
CA ARG A 24 -34.94 9.17 11.69
C ARG A 24 -36.25 8.85 12.39
N GLN A 25 -36.26 8.86 13.73
CA GLN A 25 -37.47 8.61 14.52
C GLN A 25 -38.55 9.67 14.28
N ALA A 26 -38.20 10.94 14.18
CA ALA A 26 -39.15 12.01 13.88
C ALA A 26 -39.82 11.82 12.50
N ASN A 27 -39.09 11.31 11.49
CA ASN A 27 -39.67 10.93 10.19
C ASN A 27 -40.67 9.77 10.34
N PHE A 28 -40.35 8.75 11.15
CA PHE A 28 -41.25 7.63 11.40
C PHE A 28 -42.52 8.06 12.13
N ASP A 29 -42.41 8.92 13.15
CA ASP A 29 -43.54 9.46 13.90
C ASP A 29 -44.45 10.33 13.00
N ALA A 30 -43.88 11.04 12.04
CA ALA A 30 -44.64 11.77 11.03
C ALA A 30 -45.45 10.85 10.12
N LEU A 31 -44.82 9.74 9.63
CA LEU A 31 -45.49 8.75 8.81
C LEU A 31 -46.60 7.97 9.56
N GLU A 32 -46.46 7.79 10.87
CA GLU A 32 -47.50 7.20 11.73
C GLU A 32 -48.62 8.19 12.06
N GLY A 33 -48.47 9.50 11.75
CA GLY A 33 -49.46 10.53 12.05
C GLY A 33 -49.43 11.00 13.50
N ARG A 34 -48.36 10.71 14.26
CA ARG A 34 -48.17 11.24 15.62
C ARG A 34 -47.91 12.74 15.62
N VAL A 35 -47.39 13.24 14.50
CA VAL A 35 -47.08 14.66 14.29
C VAL A 35 -48.20 15.29 13.48
N LYS A 36 -48.74 16.44 13.94
CA LYS A 36 -49.75 17.21 13.21
C LYS A 36 -49.10 18.02 12.07
N LEU A 37 -48.70 17.35 10.99
CA LEU A 37 -48.22 17.98 9.77
C LEU A 37 -48.90 17.38 8.54
N THR A 38 -48.93 18.13 7.46
CA THR A 38 -49.43 17.64 6.16
C THR A 38 -48.26 17.06 5.37
N ILE A 39 -48.23 15.75 5.17
CA ILE A 39 -47.26 15.09 4.29
C ILE A 39 -47.67 15.39 2.85
N PRO A 40 -46.77 15.94 2.02
CA PRO A 40 -47.06 16.24 0.62
C PRO A 40 -47.29 14.96 -0.20
N GLY A 41 -48.18 15.06 -1.20
CA GLY A 41 -48.50 13.96 -2.11
C GLY A 41 -49.89 13.34 -1.91
N ILE A 42 -50.18 12.33 -2.70
CA ILE A 42 -51.46 11.59 -2.66
C ILE A 42 -51.31 10.41 -1.68
N ARG A 43 -52.19 10.38 -0.66
CA ARG A 43 -52.22 9.30 0.31
C ARG A 43 -52.99 8.09 -0.23
N LEU A 44 -52.34 6.96 -0.30
CA LEU A 44 -52.94 5.67 -0.67
C LEU A 44 -53.25 4.82 0.58
N ARG A 45 -53.85 3.63 0.36
CA ARG A 45 -54.09 2.66 1.44
C ARG A 45 -52.76 2.22 2.06
N GLY A 46 -52.75 1.91 3.36
CA GLY A 46 -51.55 1.49 4.07
C GLY A 46 -50.61 2.63 4.48
N ASN A 47 -51.08 3.88 4.48
CA ASN A 47 -50.24 5.04 4.79
C ASN A 47 -49.05 5.22 3.84
N ILE A 48 -49.28 5.04 2.56
CA ILE A 48 -48.30 5.31 1.50
C ILE A 48 -48.61 6.66 0.89
N TRP A 49 -47.64 7.58 0.84
CA TRP A 49 -47.76 8.89 0.19
C TRP A 49 -46.90 8.88 -1.09
N LEU A 50 -47.54 9.26 -2.20
CA LEU A 50 -46.87 9.39 -3.49
C LEU A 50 -46.87 10.87 -3.94
N GLY A 51 -45.68 11.35 -4.30
CA GLY A 51 -45.49 12.67 -4.88
C GLY A 51 -45.86 12.75 -6.36
N GLU A 52 -45.66 13.95 -6.93
CA GLU A 52 -45.89 14.20 -8.36
C GLU A 52 -44.80 13.54 -9.22
N GLY A 53 -45.18 12.97 -10.36
CA GLY A 53 -44.26 12.44 -11.34
C GLY A 53 -43.48 11.18 -10.86
N VAL A 54 -44.01 10.47 -9.88
CA VAL A 54 -43.44 9.19 -9.44
C VAL A 54 -43.61 8.11 -10.52
N GLU A 55 -42.52 7.54 -10.99
CA GLU A 55 -42.52 6.39 -11.89
C GLU A 55 -42.42 5.12 -11.04
N LEU A 56 -43.49 4.36 -10.95
CA LEU A 56 -43.60 3.14 -10.15
C LEU A 56 -44.31 2.09 -10.98
N ASP A 57 -43.62 1.01 -11.31
CA ASP A 57 -44.16 -0.03 -12.16
C ASP A 57 -45.19 -0.93 -11.46
N ASP A 58 -45.03 -1.16 -10.14
CA ASP A 58 -45.90 -2.00 -9.33
C ASP A 58 -46.00 -1.50 -7.88
N LEU A 59 -47.23 -1.35 -7.39
CA LEU A 59 -47.54 -1.01 -6.01
C LEU A 59 -47.43 -2.16 -5.02
N ASP A 60 -47.42 -3.39 -5.48
CA ASP A 60 -47.37 -4.59 -4.64
C ASP A 60 -46.03 -4.74 -3.90
N HIS A 61 -44.99 -4.03 -4.37
CA HIS A 61 -43.68 -3.98 -3.75
C HIS A 61 -43.47 -2.77 -2.81
N VAL A 62 -44.53 -1.99 -2.52
CA VAL A 62 -44.50 -0.86 -1.60
C VAL A 62 -45.30 -1.19 -0.35
N GLU A 63 -44.60 -1.27 0.77
CA GLU A 63 -45.21 -1.50 2.09
C GLU A 63 -45.18 -0.22 2.93
N GLY A 64 -46.36 0.21 3.38
CA GLY A 64 -46.44 1.40 4.24
C GLY A 64 -46.32 1.10 5.75
N PRO A 65 -46.12 2.15 6.54
CA PRO A 65 -46.12 3.56 6.18
C PRO A 65 -44.85 3.96 5.40
N ALA A 66 -45.01 4.67 4.28
CA ALA A 66 -43.90 5.08 3.41
C ALA A 66 -44.20 6.40 2.68
N LEU A 67 -43.15 7.18 2.40
CA LEU A 67 -43.24 8.38 1.55
C LEU A 67 -42.29 8.20 0.36
N ILE A 68 -42.86 8.32 -0.84
CA ILE A 68 -42.14 8.39 -2.10
C ILE A 68 -42.43 9.78 -2.69
N SER A 69 -41.46 10.70 -2.58
CA SER A 69 -41.60 12.10 -3.00
C SER A 69 -41.57 12.27 -4.54
N ASN A 70 -41.57 13.51 -4.98
CA ASN A 70 -41.70 13.86 -6.39
C ASN A 70 -40.59 13.30 -7.26
N TYR A 71 -40.92 12.87 -8.47
CA TYR A 71 -40.00 12.44 -9.53
C TYR A 71 -39.10 11.25 -9.14
N CYS A 72 -39.51 10.46 -8.15
CA CYS A 72 -38.80 9.20 -7.82
C CYS A 72 -39.07 8.13 -8.89
N ARG A 73 -38.07 7.30 -9.12
CA ARG A 73 -38.16 6.11 -9.99
C ARG A 73 -37.93 4.85 -9.18
N VAL A 74 -38.89 3.94 -9.22
CA VAL A 74 -38.81 2.65 -8.54
C VAL A 74 -39.00 1.56 -9.57
N ALA A 75 -37.93 0.82 -9.86
CA ALA A 75 -37.94 -0.25 -10.84
C ALA A 75 -38.87 -1.41 -10.41
N ARG A 76 -39.26 -2.26 -11.36
CA ARG A 76 -40.29 -3.26 -11.22
C ARG A 76 -40.12 -4.21 -10.03
N ASP A 77 -38.90 -4.67 -9.77
CA ASP A 77 -38.62 -5.63 -8.69
C ASP A 77 -37.96 -4.95 -7.47
N ALA A 78 -37.96 -3.61 -7.42
CA ALA A 78 -37.45 -2.87 -6.28
C ALA A 78 -38.49 -2.83 -5.16
N HIS A 79 -38.04 -2.90 -3.91
CA HIS A 79 -38.91 -2.99 -2.74
C HIS A 79 -38.74 -1.76 -1.84
N VAL A 80 -39.85 -1.08 -1.58
CA VAL A 80 -39.92 0.02 -0.61
C VAL A 80 -40.70 -0.49 0.61
N GLY A 81 -39.96 -0.89 1.64
CA GLY A 81 -40.53 -1.43 2.88
C GLY A 81 -41.02 -0.34 3.83
N PRO A 82 -41.62 -0.75 4.97
CA PRO A 82 -42.23 0.19 5.92
C PRO A 82 -41.22 1.16 6.52
N PHE A 83 -41.69 2.36 6.85
CA PHE A 83 -40.90 3.46 7.38
C PHE A 83 -39.78 3.96 6.43
N SER A 84 -39.97 3.75 5.12
CA SER A 84 -39.07 4.33 4.12
C SER A 84 -39.52 5.71 3.71
N VAL A 85 -38.59 6.67 3.72
CA VAL A 85 -38.77 8.03 3.22
C VAL A 85 -37.81 8.23 2.05
N LEU A 86 -38.35 8.35 0.85
CA LEU A 86 -37.61 8.68 -0.36
C LEU A 86 -37.89 10.12 -0.74
N SER A 87 -36.89 10.99 -0.64
CA SER A 87 -36.99 12.39 -1.07
C SER A 87 -37.04 12.51 -2.59
N SER A 88 -37.11 13.72 -3.12
CA SER A 88 -37.33 13.96 -4.56
C SER A 88 -36.20 13.40 -5.42
N SER A 89 -36.57 12.85 -6.60
CA SER A 89 -35.62 12.32 -7.61
C SER A 89 -34.74 11.17 -7.14
N VAL A 90 -35.18 10.40 -6.17
CA VAL A 90 -34.50 9.16 -5.78
C VAL A 90 -34.81 8.07 -6.79
N THR A 91 -33.77 7.30 -7.17
CA THR A 91 -33.90 6.19 -8.11
C THR A 91 -33.54 4.87 -7.42
N LEU A 92 -34.45 3.90 -7.44
CA LEU A 92 -34.19 2.51 -7.03
C LEU A 92 -34.20 1.62 -8.27
N LEU A 93 -33.09 0.92 -8.51
CA LEU A 93 -32.99 -0.06 -9.61
C LEU A 93 -33.51 -1.43 -9.20
N GLU A 94 -33.54 -2.37 -10.16
CA GLU A 94 -34.11 -3.71 -10.01
C GLU A 94 -33.52 -4.46 -8.79
N GLY A 95 -34.41 -5.03 -7.99
CA GLY A 95 -34.05 -5.79 -6.79
C GLY A 95 -33.50 -4.95 -5.63
N ALA A 96 -33.37 -3.63 -5.79
CA ALA A 96 -32.98 -2.75 -4.69
C ALA A 96 -34.05 -2.75 -3.59
N ARG A 97 -33.62 -2.64 -2.33
CA ARG A 97 -34.51 -2.68 -1.19
C ARG A 97 -34.20 -1.58 -0.18
N THR A 98 -35.23 -0.84 0.20
CA THR A 98 -35.14 0.16 1.29
C THR A 98 -36.16 -0.17 2.37
N VAL A 99 -35.70 -0.21 3.64
CA VAL A 99 -36.57 -0.48 4.79
C VAL A 99 -36.13 0.42 5.95
N ARG A 100 -37.09 1.06 6.63
CA ARG A 100 -36.81 1.89 7.82
C ARG A 100 -35.69 2.94 7.61
N SER A 101 -35.63 3.51 6.43
CA SER A 101 -34.54 4.36 5.99
C SER A 101 -35.02 5.70 5.47
N VAL A 102 -34.21 6.72 5.65
CA VAL A 102 -34.44 8.06 5.09
C VAL A 102 -33.38 8.27 4.00
N VAL A 103 -33.83 8.40 2.76
CA VAL A 103 -32.97 8.61 1.58
C VAL A 103 -33.27 10.01 1.03
N ASP A 104 -32.26 10.87 1.03
CA ASP A 104 -32.43 12.26 0.58
C ASP A 104 -32.29 12.39 -0.94
N ALA A 105 -32.57 13.58 -1.45
CA ALA A 105 -32.85 13.88 -2.85
C ALA A 105 -31.69 13.50 -3.81
N SER A 106 -32.07 13.16 -5.05
CA SER A 106 -31.14 12.88 -6.17
C SER A 106 -30.18 11.71 -5.92
N THR A 107 -30.54 10.81 -5.01
CA THR A 107 -29.73 9.64 -4.65
C THR A 107 -30.10 8.45 -5.52
N HIS A 108 -29.08 7.71 -5.95
CA HIS A 108 -29.19 6.50 -6.77
C HIS A 108 -28.90 5.26 -5.92
N ILE A 109 -29.80 4.29 -5.95
CA ILE A 109 -29.67 2.99 -5.28
C ILE A 109 -29.64 1.91 -6.35
N GLY A 110 -28.45 1.32 -6.52
CA GLY A 110 -28.13 0.35 -7.57
C GLY A 110 -28.82 -0.99 -7.41
N ARG A 111 -28.71 -1.82 -8.46
CA ARG A 111 -29.34 -3.12 -8.54
C ARG A 111 -29.00 -4.01 -7.33
N GLY A 112 -30.03 -4.58 -6.70
CA GLY A 112 -29.84 -5.50 -5.57
C GLY A 112 -29.24 -4.88 -4.32
N ALA A 113 -29.06 -3.57 -4.25
CA ALA A 113 -28.55 -2.90 -3.07
C ALA A 113 -29.57 -2.91 -1.93
N LEU A 114 -29.09 -3.03 -0.68
CA LEU A 114 -29.90 -3.14 0.52
C LEU A 114 -29.62 -1.96 1.45
N VAL A 115 -30.65 -1.16 1.78
CA VAL A 115 -30.59 -0.02 2.67
C VAL A 115 -31.55 -0.24 3.83
N GLU A 116 -31.03 -0.65 4.98
CA GLU A 116 -31.83 -1.01 6.17
C GLU A 116 -31.50 -0.11 7.35
N GLY A 117 -32.51 0.61 7.85
CA GLY A 117 -32.37 1.45 9.04
C GLY A 117 -31.34 2.57 8.90
N ALA A 118 -31.08 3.02 7.68
CA ALA A 118 -30.01 3.95 7.37
C ALA A 118 -30.54 5.36 7.04
N ILE A 119 -29.66 6.35 7.15
CA ILE A 119 -29.86 7.72 6.67
C ILE A 119 -28.87 7.96 5.54
N VAL A 120 -29.39 8.34 4.37
CA VAL A 120 -28.59 8.58 3.16
C VAL A 120 -28.76 10.02 2.75
N GLY A 121 -27.67 10.76 2.62
CA GLY A 121 -27.62 12.15 2.19
C GLY A 121 -27.97 12.34 0.72
N ARG A 122 -27.85 13.57 0.24
CA ARG A 122 -28.20 13.98 -1.13
C ARG A 122 -27.13 13.55 -2.14
N SER A 123 -27.58 13.30 -3.37
CA SER A 123 -26.71 13.04 -4.53
C SER A 123 -25.73 11.89 -4.30
N CYS A 124 -26.12 10.91 -3.49
CA CYS A 124 -25.31 9.71 -3.26
C CYS A 124 -25.47 8.69 -4.38
N ASP A 125 -24.39 7.96 -4.66
CA ASP A 125 -24.38 6.82 -5.59
C ASP A 125 -24.09 5.53 -4.84
N ILE A 126 -25.13 4.74 -4.54
CA ILE A 126 -25.02 3.44 -3.89
C ILE A 126 -25.08 2.39 -4.99
N ARG A 127 -23.97 1.71 -5.25
CA ARG A 127 -23.84 0.79 -6.38
C ARG A 127 -24.42 -0.59 -6.10
N ALA A 128 -24.38 -1.46 -7.13
CA ALA A 128 -25.04 -2.74 -7.11
C ALA A 128 -24.59 -3.61 -5.91
N HIS A 129 -25.56 -4.31 -5.29
CA HIS A 129 -25.35 -5.26 -4.20
C HIS A 129 -24.69 -4.69 -2.93
N ALA A 130 -24.52 -3.37 -2.83
CA ALA A 130 -24.04 -2.72 -1.62
C ALA A 130 -25.06 -2.87 -0.47
N ARG A 131 -24.56 -2.96 0.77
CA ARG A 131 -25.39 -3.18 1.96
C ARG A 131 -25.11 -2.12 3.01
N LEU A 132 -26.10 -1.31 3.32
CA LEU A 132 -26.09 -0.36 4.42
C LEU A 132 -26.93 -0.92 5.56
N GLN A 133 -26.29 -1.21 6.69
CA GLN A 133 -26.97 -1.85 7.83
C GLN A 133 -27.55 -0.81 8.80
N GLU A 134 -28.26 -1.29 9.84
CA GLU A 134 -28.98 -0.46 10.81
C GLU A 134 -28.10 0.61 11.45
N GLY A 135 -28.57 1.85 11.46
CA GLY A 135 -27.88 2.99 12.07
C GLY A 135 -26.76 3.58 11.21
N VAL A 136 -26.54 3.07 10.00
CA VAL A 136 -25.61 3.69 9.06
C VAL A 136 -26.11 5.07 8.66
N ALA A 137 -25.21 6.07 8.63
CA ALA A 137 -25.50 7.39 8.11
C ALA A 137 -24.42 7.82 7.13
N ILE A 138 -24.81 8.14 5.90
CA ILE A 138 -23.91 8.66 4.88
C ILE A 138 -24.29 10.10 4.50
N GLY A 139 -23.29 10.96 4.39
CA GLY A 139 -23.45 12.38 4.05
C GLY A 139 -23.70 12.59 2.56
N ASP A 140 -23.77 13.86 2.16
CA ASP A 140 -24.03 14.24 0.77
C ASP A 140 -22.88 13.85 -0.18
N GLU A 141 -23.21 13.52 -1.43
CA GLU A 141 -22.25 13.22 -2.52
C GLU A 141 -21.28 12.08 -2.22
N VAL A 142 -21.71 11.10 -1.43
CA VAL A 142 -20.94 9.89 -1.13
C VAL A 142 -21.16 8.83 -2.22
N LYS A 143 -20.09 8.17 -2.61
CA LYS A 143 -20.14 7.00 -3.50
C LYS A 143 -19.85 5.73 -2.71
N ILE A 144 -20.75 4.75 -2.80
CA ILE A 144 -20.61 3.44 -2.18
C ILE A 144 -20.42 2.41 -3.29
N GLY A 145 -19.25 1.77 -3.31
CA GLY A 145 -18.88 0.79 -4.34
C GLY A 145 -19.73 -0.48 -4.32
N GLU A 146 -19.66 -1.25 -5.42
CA GLU A 146 -20.40 -2.50 -5.58
C GLU A 146 -20.03 -3.53 -4.50
N GLU A 147 -21.01 -4.33 -4.05
CA GLU A 147 -20.81 -5.41 -3.07
C GLU A 147 -20.21 -4.96 -1.72
N SER A 148 -20.08 -3.66 -1.48
CA SER A 148 -19.56 -3.16 -0.22
C SER A 148 -20.58 -3.30 0.92
N VAL A 149 -20.08 -3.43 2.15
CA VAL A 149 -20.91 -3.61 3.35
C VAL A 149 -20.52 -2.58 4.40
N LEU A 150 -21.46 -1.70 4.76
CA LEU A 150 -21.31 -0.77 5.86
C LEU A 150 -21.98 -1.37 7.10
N MET A 151 -21.17 -1.61 8.13
CA MET A 151 -21.62 -2.26 9.38
C MET A 151 -22.46 -1.31 10.24
N PRO A 152 -23.23 -1.83 11.22
CA PRO A 152 -24.17 -1.03 12.01
C PRO A 152 -23.51 0.18 12.67
N GLY A 153 -24.16 1.34 12.57
CA GLY A 153 -23.74 2.58 13.22
C GLY A 153 -22.59 3.31 12.54
N VAL A 154 -22.09 2.83 11.41
CA VAL A 154 -21.04 3.50 10.63
C VAL A 154 -21.54 4.83 10.07
N ARG A 155 -20.71 5.85 10.16
CA ARG A 155 -20.97 7.18 9.58
C ARG A 155 -19.96 7.50 8.50
N VAL A 156 -20.43 7.82 7.29
CA VAL A 156 -19.60 8.26 6.18
C VAL A 156 -19.87 9.74 5.93
N TYR A 157 -18.84 10.55 6.11
CA TYR A 157 -18.98 12.02 5.93
C TYR A 157 -19.10 12.38 4.44
N PRO A 158 -19.60 13.60 4.11
CA PRO A 158 -19.80 14.00 2.73
C PRO A 158 -18.55 13.91 1.85
N TYR A 159 -18.76 13.72 0.54
CA TYR A 159 -17.70 13.67 -0.50
C TYR A 159 -16.73 12.52 -0.36
N LYS A 160 -17.12 11.41 0.27
CA LYS A 160 -16.30 10.21 0.44
C LYS A 160 -16.60 9.15 -0.62
N GLU A 161 -15.62 8.29 -0.85
CA GLU A 161 -15.77 7.15 -1.73
C GLU A 161 -15.41 5.85 -0.98
N VAL A 162 -16.31 4.86 -1.03
CA VAL A 162 -16.10 3.51 -0.52
C VAL A 162 -15.83 2.61 -1.71
N GLU A 163 -14.71 1.91 -1.70
CA GLU A 163 -14.34 1.00 -2.79
C GLU A 163 -15.27 -0.21 -2.89
N SER A 164 -15.35 -0.79 -4.09
CA SER A 164 -16.14 -2.01 -4.33
C SER A 164 -15.60 -3.18 -3.49
N GLY A 165 -16.52 -3.94 -2.87
CA GLY A 165 -16.19 -5.06 -2.00
C GLY A 165 -15.68 -4.70 -0.61
N ALA A 166 -15.58 -3.42 -0.26
CA ALA A 166 -15.09 -2.98 1.03
C ALA A 166 -16.08 -3.32 2.16
N GLN A 167 -15.54 -3.74 3.32
CA GLN A 167 -16.31 -3.92 4.55
C GLN A 167 -15.91 -2.85 5.56
N ILE A 168 -16.82 -1.91 5.83
CA ILE A 168 -16.57 -0.74 6.65
C ILE A 168 -17.10 -0.98 8.07
N PHE A 169 -16.20 -1.02 9.03
CA PHE A 169 -16.49 -1.26 10.46
C PHE A 169 -16.42 0.01 11.31
N GLU A 170 -15.76 1.05 10.80
CA GLU A 170 -15.56 2.33 11.48
C GLU A 170 -16.02 3.49 10.61
N SER A 171 -16.36 4.62 11.25
CA SER A 171 -16.87 5.78 10.55
C SER A 171 -15.79 6.48 9.73
N LEU A 172 -16.10 6.79 8.47
CA LEU A 172 -15.24 7.53 7.54
C LEU A 172 -15.48 9.03 7.72
N ILE A 173 -14.67 9.66 8.55
CA ILE A 173 -14.80 11.08 8.89
C ILE A 173 -13.82 11.93 8.12
N TRP A 174 -12.55 11.54 8.18
CA TRP A 174 -11.44 12.28 7.60
C TRP A 174 -10.82 11.57 6.39
N GLU A 175 -10.87 10.24 6.36
CA GLU A 175 -10.37 9.42 5.27
C GLU A 175 -11.01 9.85 3.94
N SER A 176 -10.19 9.95 2.90
CA SER A 176 -10.69 10.27 1.56
C SER A 176 -11.26 9.03 0.86
N ARG A 177 -10.77 7.84 1.23
CA ARG A 177 -11.07 6.57 0.58
C ARG A 177 -11.07 5.42 1.60
N ALA A 178 -12.01 4.51 1.48
CA ALA A 178 -12.01 3.27 2.25
C ALA A 178 -11.56 2.11 1.35
N SER A 179 -10.37 1.60 1.62
CA SER A 179 -9.81 0.44 0.91
C SER A 179 -10.44 -0.87 1.37
N SER A 180 -10.57 -1.83 0.47
CA SER A 180 -11.03 -3.19 0.77
C SER A 180 -9.97 -4.04 1.48
N ARG A 181 -8.72 -3.59 1.52
CA ARG A 181 -7.58 -4.30 2.09
C ARG A 181 -6.82 -3.44 3.09
N LEU A 182 -6.36 -4.08 4.16
CA LEU A 182 -5.51 -3.46 5.17
C LEU A 182 -4.07 -3.33 4.67
N PHE A 183 -3.56 -4.36 4.00
CA PHE A 183 -2.22 -4.36 3.42
C PHE A 183 -2.26 -3.96 1.96
N GLU A 184 -1.48 -2.94 1.63
CA GLU A 184 -1.12 -2.56 0.26
C GLU A 184 0.30 -3.07 0.01
N ARG A 185 0.46 -3.99 -0.96
CA ARG A 185 1.70 -4.76 -1.17
C ARG A 185 2.13 -5.47 0.13
N ASP A 186 3.13 -4.93 0.82
CA ASP A 186 3.73 -5.55 2.02
C ASP A 186 3.69 -4.61 3.23
N SER A 187 2.86 -3.57 3.21
CA SER A 187 2.79 -2.52 4.22
C SER A 187 1.35 -2.08 4.49
N VAL A 188 1.16 -1.40 5.61
CA VAL A 188 -0.04 -0.63 5.90
C VAL A 188 0.33 0.84 5.81
N SER A 189 -0.27 1.56 4.87
CA SER A 189 0.06 2.95 4.55
C SER A 189 -1.13 3.88 4.77
N GLY A 190 -0.85 5.16 5.01
CA GLY A 190 -1.89 6.18 5.11
C GLY A 190 -1.37 7.55 5.49
N LEU A 191 -2.18 8.58 5.24
CA LEU A 191 -1.92 9.93 5.73
C LEU A 191 -2.03 9.96 7.24
N VAL A 192 -1.02 10.54 7.90
CA VAL A 192 -0.95 10.62 9.37
C VAL A 192 -2.11 11.44 9.92
N ASN A 193 -2.77 10.93 10.97
CA ASN A 193 -3.94 11.50 11.61
C ASN A 193 -5.18 11.62 10.70
N VAL A 194 -5.13 11.00 9.52
CA VAL A 194 -6.27 10.88 8.59
C VAL A 194 -6.61 9.39 8.45
N ASP A 195 -5.81 8.65 7.67
CA ASP A 195 -6.00 7.21 7.45
C ASP A 195 -5.27 6.39 8.53
N LEU A 196 -4.04 6.80 8.88
CA LEU A 196 -3.19 6.16 9.88
C LEU A 196 -3.13 7.01 11.16
N THR A 197 -4.14 6.80 12.04
CA THR A 197 -4.20 7.44 13.37
C THR A 197 -3.54 6.58 14.44
N PRO A 198 -3.23 7.13 15.63
CA PRO A 198 -2.74 6.33 16.77
C PRO A 198 -3.70 5.20 17.17
N GLU A 199 -5.01 5.38 17.04
CA GLU A 199 -6.03 4.37 17.35
C GLU A 199 -5.97 3.21 16.36
N VAL A 200 -5.90 3.51 15.05
CA VAL A 200 -5.72 2.52 13.97
C VAL A 200 -4.42 1.76 14.16
N ALA A 201 -3.32 2.46 14.42
CA ALA A 201 -2.00 1.85 14.67
C ALA A 201 -2.03 0.94 15.91
N THR A 202 -2.69 1.35 16.99
CA THR A 202 -2.86 0.52 18.19
C THR A 202 -3.67 -0.74 17.88
N ARG A 203 -4.78 -0.62 17.16
CA ARG A 203 -5.63 -1.76 16.77
C ARG A 203 -4.86 -2.72 15.85
N LEU A 204 -4.12 -2.20 14.87
CA LEU A 204 -3.24 -2.97 14.00
C LEU A 204 -2.19 -3.74 14.81
N ALA A 205 -1.56 -3.09 15.78
CA ALA A 205 -0.56 -3.70 16.65
C ALA A 205 -1.15 -4.84 17.49
N VAL A 206 -2.38 -4.67 17.99
CA VAL A 206 -3.06 -5.74 18.74
C VAL A 206 -3.43 -6.90 17.82
N ALA A 207 -3.85 -6.64 16.59
CA ALA A 207 -4.11 -7.68 15.60
C ALA A 207 -2.82 -8.43 15.26
N PHE A 208 -1.73 -7.71 15.02
CA PHE A 208 -0.40 -8.28 14.78
C PHE A 208 0.08 -9.14 15.95
N GLY A 209 0.04 -8.60 17.18
CA GLY A 209 0.40 -9.36 18.38
C GLY A 209 -0.50 -10.57 18.61
N THR A 210 -1.77 -10.53 18.19
CA THR A 210 -2.70 -11.67 18.27
C THR A 210 -2.32 -12.78 17.29
N ALA A 211 -1.86 -12.42 16.10
CA ALA A 211 -1.39 -13.36 15.08
C ALA A 211 -0.07 -14.07 15.48
N LEU A 212 0.73 -13.45 16.35
CA LEU A 212 1.98 -14.03 16.83
C LEU A 212 1.78 -15.01 18.00
N PRO A 213 2.72 -15.95 18.22
CA PRO A 213 2.72 -16.81 19.42
C PRO A 213 2.71 -15.99 20.73
N ARG A 214 2.23 -16.58 21.81
CA ARG A 214 2.32 -15.96 23.14
C ARG A 214 3.78 -15.86 23.58
N GLY A 215 4.16 -14.73 24.15
CA GLY A 215 5.54 -14.47 24.57
C GLY A 215 6.50 -14.24 23.41
N ALA A 216 6.00 -14.03 22.20
CA ALA A 216 6.84 -13.65 21.06
C ALA A 216 7.60 -12.36 21.36
N ARG A 217 8.81 -12.27 20.80
CA ARG A 217 9.65 -11.06 20.85
C ARG A 217 9.63 -10.39 19.47
N VAL A 218 9.39 -9.09 19.45
CA VAL A 218 9.26 -8.27 18.23
C VAL A 218 10.30 -7.16 18.23
N VAL A 219 10.93 -6.91 17.10
CA VAL A 219 11.83 -5.75 16.90
C VAL A 219 11.06 -4.60 16.26
N ALA A 220 11.23 -3.40 16.80
CA ALA A 220 10.68 -2.17 16.25
C ALA A 220 11.79 -1.19 15.87
N SER A 221 11.60 -0.49 14.75
CA SER A 221 12.44 0.64 14.35
C SER A 221 11.61 1.67 13.57
N ARG A 222 12.14 2.87 13.39
CA ARG A 222 11.46 3.94 12.66
C ARG A 222 12.41 4.93 12.01
N GLU A 223 11.88 5.74 11.13
CA GLU A 223 12.54 6.95 10.68
C GLU A 223 12.51 8.07 11.76
N ALA A 224 13.42 9.04 11.63
CA ALA A 224 13.64 10.09 12.62
C ALA A 224 12.63 11.26 12.50
N SER A 225 11.32 10.97 12.39
CA SER A 225 10.26 11.98 12.33
C SER A 225 9.36 11.96 13.55
N ALA A 226 8.62 13.05 13.78
CA ALA A 226 7.63 13.13 14.85
C ALA A 226 6.44 12.20 14.58
N SER A 227 5.98 12.14 13.34
CA SER A 227 4.87 11.29 12.87
C SER A 227 5.19 9.81 13.05
N CYS A 228 6.34 9.35 12.54
CA CYS A 228 6.77 7.95 12.70
C CYS A 228 6.94 7.56 14.17
N ARG A 229 7.46 8.47 15.01
CA ARG A 229 7.59 8.24 16.46
C ARG A 229 6.24 8.13 17.16
N MET A 230 5.24 8.90 16.74
CA MET A 230 3.89 8.85 17.30
C MET A 230 3.24 7.50 16.96
N ILE A 231 3.29 7.09 15.71
CA ILE A 231 2.73 5.81 15.24
C ILE A 231 3.46 4.62 15.88
N GLU A 232 4.80 4.62 15.92
CA GLU A 232 5.57 3.58 16.59
C GLU A 232 5.16 3.39 18.05
N ARG A 233 4.98 4.48 18.81
CA ARG A 233 4.53 4.42 20.21
C ARG A 233 3.14 3.81 20.36
N ALA A 234 2.23 4.11 19.45
CA ALA A 234 0.91 3.50 19.40
C ALA A 234 1.00 1.98 19.11
N MET A 235 1.86 1.59 18.16
CA MET A 235 2.14 0.18 17.86
C MET A 235 2.73 -0.55 19.08
N ILE A 236 3.70 0.04 19.76
CA ILE A 236 4.34 -0.52 20.96
C ILE A 236 3.29 -0.79 22.05
N ALA A 237 2.45 0.20 22.37
CA ALA A 237 1.40 0.05 23.37
C ALA A 237 0.40 -1.07 23.02
N GLY A 238 0.00 -1.15 21.73
CA GLY A 238 -0.86 -2.20 21.23
C GLY A 238 -0.26 -3.60 21.39
N LEU A 239 0.99 -3.80 20.95
CA LEU A 239 1.71 -5.08 21.05
C LEU A 239 1.88 -5.52 22.50
N ASN A 240 2.36 -4.64 23.38
CA ASN A 240 2.55 -4.97 24.79
C ASN A 240 1.24 -5.42 25.48
N SER A 241 0.09 -4.84 25.06
CA SER A 241 -1.22 -5.24 25.57
C SER A 241 -1.59 -6.70 25.24
N THR A 242 -0.92 -7.32 24.27
CA THR A 242 -1.11 -8.73 23.87
C THR A 242 -0.13 -9.69 24.57
N GLY A 243 0.80 -9.16 25.36
CA GLY A 243 1.87 -9.93 26.02
C GLY A 243 3.07 -10.20 25.13
N VAL A 244 3.25 -9.42 24.07
CA VAL A 244 4.44 -9.46 23.19
C VAL A 244 5.55 -8.62 23.82
N GLU A 245 6.75 -9.18 23.93
CA GLU A 245 7.97 -8.48 24.33
C GLU A 245 8.52 -7.69 23.14
N LEU A 246 9.02 -6.47 23.36
CA LEU A 246 9.44 -5.60 22.29
C LEU A 246 10.86 -5.07 22.49
N ALA A 247 11.68 -5.13 21.44
CA ALA A 247 12.97 -4.47 21.33
C ALA A 247 12.83 -3.20 20.48
N ASP A 248 12.89 -2.03 21.11
CA ASP A 248 12.76 -0.74 20.45
C ASP A 248 14.15 -0.19 20.06
N LEU A 249 14.46 -0.19 18.77
CA LEU A 249 15.68 0.36 18.19
C LEU A 249 15.59 1.87 17.96
N ARG A 250 14.41 2.47 18.16
CA ARG A 250 14.18 3.90 17.91
C ARG A 250 14.45 4.26 16.44
N ALA A 251 15.12 5.41 16.22
CA ALA A 251 15.44 5.91 14.88
C ALA A 251 16.68 5.20 14.31
N LEU A 252 16.48 4.02 13.74
CA LEU A 252 17.47 3.24 12.99
C LEU A 252 16.87 2.70 11.69
N PRO A 253 17.69 2.47 10.64
CA PRO A 253 17.23 1.85 9.40
C PRO A 253 16.58 0.48 9.63
N SER A 254 15.62 0.12 8.78
CA SER A 254 14.95 -1.18 8.82
C SER A 254 15.93 -2.36 8.76
N ALA A 255 17.02 -2.21 7.99
CA ALA A 255 18.07 -3.21 7.86
C ALA A 255 18.69 -3.65 9.20
N VAL A 256 18.86 -2.72 10.17
CA VAL A 256 19.37 -3.05 11.50
C VAL A 256 18.39 -3.93 12.27
N GLY A 257 17.09 -3.64 12.19
CA GLY A 257 16.06 -4.47 12.82
C GLY A 257 15.96 -5.85 12.18
N ARG A 258 16.03 -5.91 10.85
CA ARG A 258 16.04 -7.17 10.09
C ARG A 258 17.29 -8.01 10.38
N HIS A 259 18.44 -7.37 10.59
CA HIS A 259 19.66 -8.05 11.00
C HIS A 259 19.51 -8.73 12.37
N LEU A 260 18.86 -8.07 13.33
CA LEU A 260 18.54 -8.68 14.62
C LEU A 260 17.58 -9.87 14.50
N LEU A 261 16.61 -9.82 13.57
CA LEU A 261 15.74 -10.96 13.25
C LEU A 261 16.51 -12.16 12.71
N LYS A 262 17.60 -11.92 11.97
CA LYS A 262 18.47 -12.99 11.45
C LYS A 262 19.39 -13.59 12.51
N THR A 263 19.86 -12.76 13.46
CA THR A 263 20.96 -13.14 14.37
C THR A 263 20.51 -13.47 15.79
N HIS A 264 19.28 -13.09 16.17
CA HIS A 264 18.75 -13.29 17.51
C HIS A 264 17.34 -13.92 17.44
N ASP A 265 16.86 -14.40 18.57
CA ASP A 265 15.53 -15.02 18.71
C ASP A 265 14.40 -13.96 18.80
N TYR A 266 14.03 -13.42 17.65
CA TYR A 266 12.87 -12.57 17.45
C TYR A 266 11.92 -13.19 16.43
N ALA A 267 10.65 -13.27 16.74
CA ALA A 267 9.63 -13.90 15.89
C ALA A 267 9.25 -13.03 14.68
N ALA A 268 9.29 -11.71 14.86
CA ALA A 268 8.88 -10.75 13.84
C ALA A 268 9.46 -9.35 14.13
N GLY A 269 9.28 -8.43 13.19
CA GLY A 269 9.63 -7.02 13.37
C GLY A 269 8.72 -6.09 12.59
N PHE A 270 8.79 -4.79 12.90
CA PHE A 270 8.18 -3.77 12.08
C PHE A 270 9.03 -2.50 12.01
N HIS A 271 8.84 -1.75 10.95
CA HIS A 271 9.45 -0.44 10.74
C HIS A 271 8.40 0.59 10.36
N VAL A 272 8.44 1.76 11.00
CA VAL A 272 7.58 2.89 10.68
C VAL A 272 8.39 3.93 9.92
N GLY A 273 8.04 4.17 8.67
CA GLY A 273 8.73 5.11 7.78
C GLY A 273 7.78 5.82 6.85
N PHE A 274 8.32 6.60 5.93
CA PHE A 274 7.55 7.21 4.84
C PHE A 274 7.58 6.32 3.60
N ASP A 275 6.55 6.43 2.77
CA ASP A 275 6.57 5.81 1.46
C ASP A 275 7.59 6.50 0.54
N ALA A 276 8.35 5.72 -0.22
CA ALA A 276 9.38 6.26 -1.11
C ALA A 276 8.80 6.96 -2.35
N SER A 277 7.61 6.53 -2.79
CA SER A 277 6.89 7.09 -3.95
C SER A 277 5.97 8.23 -3.55
N GLU A 278 5.39 8.19 -2.33
CA GLU A 278 4.45 9.17 -1.81
C GLU A 278 4.92 9.70 -0.45
N PRO A 279 5.75 10.75 -0.41
CA PRO A 279 6.41 11.24 0.81
C PRO A 279 5.48 11.73 1.93
N ASP A 280 4.21 11.96 1.64
CA ASP A 280 3.21 12.37 2.61
C ASP A 280 2.55 11.18 3.34
N LEU A 281 2.75 9.96 2.81
CA LEU A 281 2.23 8.73 3.42
C LEU A 281 3.23 8.13 4.40
N VAL A 282 2.77 7.85 5.60
CA VAL A 282 3.50 6.99 6.54
C VAL A 282 3.08 5.55 6.31
N GLN A 283 4.07 4.66 6.28
CA GLN A 283 3.86 3.23 6.14
C GLN A 283 4.43 2.45 7.32
N ILE A 284 3.74 1.37 7.69
CA ILE A 284 4.20 0.37 8.65
C ILE A 284 4.51 -0.89 7.86
N ARG A 285 5.79 -1.26 7.81
CA ARG A 285 6.27 -2.48 7.15
C ARG A 285 6.56 -3.54 8.18
N PHE A 286 6.22 -4.78 7.88
CA PHE A 286 6.37 -5.92 8.76
C PHE A 286 7.37 -6.91 8.21
N PHE A 287 8.09 -7.56 9.10
CA PHE A 287 9.17 -8.50 8.80
C PHE A 287 9.01 -9.78 9.60
N GLU A 288 9.48 -10.89 9.05
CA GLU A 288 9.55 -12.18 9.73
C GLU A 288 10.95 -12.80 9.56
N GLU A 289 11.24 -13.82 10.37
CA GLU A 289 12.53 -14.51 10.31
C GLU A 289 12.79 -15.11 8.91
N PRO A 290 14.02 -15.00 8.38
CA PRO A 290 15.24 -14.44 8.95
C PRO A 290 15.51 -12.96 8.57
N GLY A 291 14.55 -12.09 8.65
CA GLY A 291 14.64 -10.67 8.26
C GLY A 291 14.03 -10.39 6.88
N ILE A 292 13.24 -11.32 6.35
CA ILE A 292 12.51 -11.15 5.08
C ILE A 292 11.25 -10.30 5.27
N GLN A 293 10.66 -9.89 4.16
CA GLN A 293 9.38 -9.20 4.16
C GLN A 293 8.27 -10.16 4.60
N ILE A 294 7.25 -9.63 5.27
CA ILE A 294 6.10 -10.40 5.73
C ILE A 294 5.43 -11.18 4.59
N GLY A 295 5.16 -12.47 4.82
CA GLY A 295 4.49 -13.34 3.85
C GLY A 295 2.96 -13.22 3.90
N ALA A 296 2.30 -13.61 2.81
CA ALA A 296 0.85 -13.52 2.66
C ALA A 296 0.04 -14.27 3.75
N ALA A 297 0.63 -15.31 4.36
CA ALA A 297 -0.02 -16.07 5.42
C ALA A 297 -0.21 -15.22 6.70
N LEU A 298 0.87 -14.55 7.15
CA LEU A 298 0.82 -13.70 8.32
C LEU A 298 0.02 -12.42 8.06
N GLN A 299 0.11 -11.83 6.85
CA GLN A 299 -0.74 -10.70 6.44
C GLN A 299 -2.23 -11.04 6.60
N LYS A 300 -2.69 -12.18 6.05
CA LYS A 300 -4.08 -12.64 6.17
C LYS A 300 -4.54 -12.86 7.61
N GLU A 301 -3.68 -13.39 8.47
CA GLU A 301 -4.03 -13.57 9.89
C GLU A 301 -4.15 -12.21 10.61
N ILE A 302 -3.27 -11.26 10.31
CA ILE A 302 -3.38 -9.89 10.85
C ILE A 302 -4.67 -9.23 10.37
N GLU A 303 -4.98 -9.27 9.05
CA GLU A 303 -6.21 -8.71 8.48
C GLU A 303 -7.46 -9.33 9.10
N LYS A 304 -7.48 -10.64 9.26
CA LYS A 304 -8.57 -11.37 9.90
C LYS A 304 -8.83 -10.89 11.33
N HIS A 305 -7.78 -10.77 12.15
CA HIS A 305 -7.91 -10.28 13.52
C HIS A 305 -8.30 -8.81 13.57
N PHE A 306 -7.71 -7.98 12.70
CA PHE A 306 -8.07 -6.56 12.58
C PHE A 306 -9.53 -6.37 12.22
N THR A 307 -10.03 -7.12 11.22
CA THR A 307 -11.40 -7.00 10.69
C THR A 307 -12.43 -7.57 11.67
N ARG A 308 -12.20 -8.77 12.23
CA ARG A 308 -13.17 -9.44 13.09
C ARG A 308 -13.20 -8.90 14.52
N GLY A 309 -12.18 -8.15 14.95
CA GLY A 309 -12.08 -7.67 16.32
C GLY A 309 -11.80 -8.77 17.36
N GLU A 310 -11.43 -9.98 16.95
CA GLU A 310 -11.03 -11.09 17.81
C GLU A 310 -9.58 -10.87 18.30
N LEU A 311 -9.42 -9.96 19.25
CA LEU A 311 -8.14 -9.44 19.68
C LEU A 311 -7.72 -10.01 21.02
N ARG A 312 -6.49 -10.55 21.08
CA ARG A 312 -5.88 -11.04 22.34
C ARG A 312 -5.56 -9.85 23.25
N ARG A 313 -5.86 -10.01 24.53
CA ARG A 313 -5.44 -9.11 25.60
C ARG A 313 -4.79 -9.90 26.73
N SER A 314 -3.70 -9.40 27.28
CA SER A 314 -3.05 -10.00 28.44
C SER A 314 -3.64 -9.48 29.74
N ALA A 315 -3.60 -10.31 30.80
CA ALA A 315 -3.85 -9.82 32.15
C ALA A 315 -2.75 -8.82 32.57
N ALA A 316 -3.00 -8.04 33.60
CA ALA A 316 -2.07 -7.03 34.07
C ALA A 316 -0.64 -7.55 34.34
N THR A 317 -0.52 -8.80 34.78
CA THR A 317 0.76 -9.48 35.05
C THR A 317 1.44 -10.06 33.80
N GLY A 318 0.77 -10.06 32.65
CA GLY A 318 1.26 -10.61 31.39
C GLY A 318 1.45 -9.56 30.29
N VAL A 319 1.41 -8.28 30.64
CA VAL A 319 1.72 -7.20 29.70
C VAL A 319 3.20 -7.28 29.30
N GLY A 320 3.49 -7.17 28.01
CA GLY A 320 4.86 -7.23 27.50
C GLY A 320 5.70 -6.03 27.92
N ASN A 321 7.01 -6.20 27.97
CA ASN A 321 7.98 -5.15 28.26
C ASN A 321 8.59 -4.57 27.00
N VAL A 322 9.23 -3.41 27.13
CA VAL A 322 10.05 -2.77 26.11
C VAL A 322 11.50 -2.82 26.54
N ASP A 323 12.36 -3.41 25.73
CA ASP A 323 13.81 -3.41 25.85
C ASP A 323 14.45 -2.48 24.82
N TYR A 324 15.63 -2.00 25.09
CA TYR A 324 16.39 -1.09 24.21
C TYR A 324 17.77 -1.70 23.92
N PRO A 325 17.93 -2.49 22.86
CA PRO A 325 19.20 -3.11 22.51
C PRO A 325 20.33 -2.08 22.32
N VAL A 326 21.35 -2.14 23.16
CA VAL A 326 22.37 -1.07 23.27
C VAL A 326 23.36 -1.12 22.12
N ARG A 327 23.67 -2.31 21.58
CA ARG A 327 24.72 -2.54 20.56
C ARG A 327 24.20 -2.93 19.19
N ALA A 328 22.94 -2.63 18.87
CA ALA A 328 22.34 -3.04 17.60
C ALA A 328 23.08 -2.50 16.36
N ARG A 329 23.57 -1.26 16.41
CA ARG A 329 24.32 -0.62 15.32
C ARG A 329 25.72 -1.21 15.17
N GLU A 330 26.39 -1.41 16.30
CA GLU A 330 27.73 -1.96 16.36
C GLU A 330 27.72 -3.42 15.89
N SER A 331 26.77 -4.21 16.35
CA SER A 331 26.61 -5.62 15.89
C SER A 331 26.35 -5.70 14.39
N TYR A 332 25.45 -4.88 13.86
CA TYR A 332 25.23 -4.79 12.43
C TYR A 332 26.51 -4.45 11.66
N ALA A 333 27.28 -3.46 12.15
CA ALA A 333 28.51 -3.01 11.49
C ALA A 333 29.61 -4.07 11.57
N GLU A 334 29.79 -4.72 12.72
CA GLU A 334 30.76 -5.81 12.95
C GLU A 334 30.46 -6.98 12.00
N ASP A 335 29.22 -7.45 11.97
CA ASP A 335 28.82 -8.57 11.13
C ASP A 335 28.91 -8.25 9.63
N LEU A 336 28.58 -7.01 9.21
CA LEU A 336 28.77 -6.59 7.82
C LEU A 336 30.25 -6.59 7.43
N LEU A 337 31.12 -6.07 8.29
CA LEU A 337 32.57 -6.05 8.06
C LEU A 337 33.17 -7.45 7.93
N GLU A 338 32.63 -8.45 8.62
CA GLU A 338 33.06 -9.84 8.51
C GLU A 338 32.75 -10.44 7.13
N THR A 339 31.75 -9.93 6.42
CA THR A 339 31.38 -10.42 5.06
C THR A 339 32.19 -9.76 3.94
N LEU A 340 33.09 -8.83 4.25
CA LEU A 340 33.83 -8.00 3.26
C LEU A 340 35.32 -8.34 3.23
N ASP A 341 35.92 -8.26 2.04
CA ASP A 341 37.38 -8.19 1.90
C ASP A 341 37.85 -6.76 2.25
N GLN A 342 38.02 -6.55 3.58
CA GLN A 342 38.41 -5.25 4.13
C GLN A 342 39.78 -4.77 3.61
N ASN A 343 40.71 -5.68 3.32
CA ASN A 343 42.05 -5.32 2.86
C ASN A 343 42.01 -4.79 1.43
N ALA A 344 41.28 -5.45 0.54
CA ALA A 344 41.11 -5.00 -0.84
C ALA A 344 40.46 -3.57 -0.89
N ILE A 345 39.48 -3.31 -0.04
CA ILE A 345 38.84 -1.97 0.02
C ILE A 345 39.82 -0.93 0.56
N ARG A 346 40.60 -1.23 1.64
CA ARG A 346 41.60 -0.31 2.23
C ARG A 346 42.70 0.05 1.23
N GLU A 347 43.22 -0.94 0.51
CA GLU A 347 44.29 -0.71 -0.48
C GLU A 347 43.87 0.22 -1.60
N ARG A 348 42.57 0.24 -1.93
CA ARG A 348 42.02 1.13 -2.97
C ARG A 348 41.87 2.57 -2.50
N ALA A 349 41.75 2.82 -1.20
CA ALA A 349 41.64 4.14 -0.57
C ALA A 349 40.55 5.03 -1.20
N TYR A 350 39.33 4.49 -1.27
CA TYR A 350 38.19 5.18 -1.91
C TYR A 350 37.85 6.52 -1.25
N ARG A 351 37.50 7.51 -2.11
CA ARG A 351 36.81 8.73 -1.72
C ARG A 351 35.37 8.70 -2.26
N VAL A 352 34.36 8.72 -1.38
CA VAL A 352 32.96 8.55 -1.74
C VAL A 352 32.13 9.74 -1.25
N VAL A 353 31.27 10.29 -2.08
CA VAL A 353 30.19 11.19 -1.62
C VAL A 353 28.98 10.34 -1.23
N VAL A 354 28.56 10.45 0.04
CA VAL A 354 27.38 9.75 0.57
C VAL A 354 26.30 10.76 0.91
N ASP A 355 25.25 10.79 0.13
CA ASP A 355 24.03 11.52 0.44
C ASP A 355 23.07 10.57 1.16
N TYR A 356 22.85 10.82 2.44
CA TYR A 356 22.01 9.96 3.28
C TYR A 356 20.51 10.15 3.04
N GLY A 357 20.09 11.13 2.24
CA GLY A 357 18.67 11.41 2.02
C GLY A 357 17.88 11.65 3.33
N TYR A 358 18.55 12.15 4.36
CA TYR A 358 18.03 12.30 5.73
C TYR A 358 17.73 10.97 6.45
N SER A 359 18.24 9.85 5.94
CA SER A 359 18.10 8.53 6.55
C SER A 359 18.91 8.39 7.84
N ALA A 360 18.44 7.57 8.75
CA ALA A 360 19.17 7.14 9.94
C ALA A 360 20.42 6.25 9.63
N ALA A 361 20.66 5.90 8.37
CA ALA A 361 21.91 5.26 7.94
C ALA A 361 23.16 6.08 8.31
N SER A 362 23.03 7.42 8.44
CA SER A 362 24.09 8.30 8.92
C SER A 362 24.58 7.96 10.33
N LEU A 363 23.81 7.21 11.12
CA LEU A 363 24.19 6.76 12.47
C LEU A 363 24.88 5.39 12.47
N VAL A 364 24.87 4.67 11.35
CA VAL A 364 25.33 3.28 11.23
C VAL A 364 26.50 3.16 10.26
N LEU A 365 26.35 3.66 9.03
CA LEU A 365 27.32 3.49 7.96
C LEU A 365 28.74 4.00 8.30
N PRO A 366 28.94 5.11 9.04
CA PRO A 366 30.28 5.54 9.46
C PRO A 366 31.04 4.49 10.30
N LEU A 367 30.31 3.63 11.04
CA LEU A 367 30.92 2.52 11.81
C LEU A 367 31.50 1.44 10.88
N VAL A 368 31.06 1.36 9.62
CA VAL A 368 31.57 0.44 8.61
C VAL A 368 32.65 1.11 7.75
N LEU A 369 32.39 2.31 7.23
CA LEU A 369 33.33 3.00 6.32
C LEU A 369 34.66 3.39 7.00
N GLY A 370 34.60 3.76 8.28
CA GLY A 370 35.81 4.13 9.04
C GLY A 370 36.84 2.99 9.10
N PRO A 371 36.51 1.78 9.59
CA PRO A 371 37.37 0.61 9.55
C PRO A 371 37.85 0.19 8.15
N LEU A 372 37.05 0.47 7.12
CA LEU A 372 37.42 0.20 5.72
C LEU A 372 38.38 1.23 5.13
N GLY A 373 38.71 2.31 5.86
CA GLY A 373 39.60 3.36 5.37
C GLY A 373 39.01 4.21 4.24
N VAL A 374 37.68 4.24 4.10
CA VAL A 374 36.97 5.01 3.07
C VAL A 374 36.85 6.46 3.50
N GLU A 375 37.31 7.39 2.66
CA GLU A 375 37.08 8.83 2.86
C GLU A 375 35.66 9.17 2.39
N ALA A 376 34.75 9.44 3.35
CA ALA A 376 33.35 9.74 3.05
C ALA A 376 33.03 11.23 3.21
N VAL A 377 32.54 11.86 2.13
CA VAL A 377 31.96 13.20 2.16
C VAL A 377 30.45 13.06 2.36
N SER A 378 29.96 13.40 3.53
CA SER A 378 28.57 13.20 3.94
C SER A 378 27.67 14.39 3.57
N ALA A 379 26.55 14.13 2.93
CA ALA A 379 25.49 15.11 2.66
C ALA A 379 24.16 14.62 3.29
N HIS A 380 23.30 15.55 3.65
CA HIS A 380 21.95 15.29 4.20
C HIS A 380 21.90 14.19 5.29
N ALA A 381 22.93 14.20 6.18
CA ALA A 381 23.09 13.18 7.23
C ALA A 381 22.07 13.32 8.37
N PHE A 382 21.50 14.50 8.57
CA PHE A 382 20.55 14.77 9.66
C PHE A 382 19.33 15.52 9.15
N ALA A 383 18.13 15.04 9.52
CA ALA A 383 16.89 15.74 9.22
C ALA A 383 16.77 17.00 10.11
N PRO A 384 16.37 18.16 9.55
CA PRO A 384 16.01 19.32 10.35
C PRO A 384 14.80 18.99 11.25
N LEU A 385 14.88 19.35 12.54
CA LEU A 385 13.85 19.06 13.54
C LEU A 385 12.47 19.68 13.26
N GLU A 386 12.39 20.68 12.39
CA GLU A 386 11.19 21.52 12.17
C GLU A 386 10.51 21.31 10.80
N ARG A 387 10.94 20.34 10.00
CA ARG A 387 10.40 20.15 8.65
C ARG A 387 9.90 18.73 8.42
N ASP A 388 8.74 18.41 9.00
CA ASP A 388 7.84 17.43 8.41
C ASP A 388 7.29 18.07 7.13
N GLY A 389 7.69 17.57 5.95
CA GLY A 389 7.06 17.96 4.68
C GLY A 389 7.86 18.76 3.66
N THR A 390 9.10 19.20 3.91
CA THR A 390 9.95 19.73 2.82
C THR A 390 11.06 18.75 2.48
N THR A 391 10.69 17.65 1.87
CA THR A 391 11.65 16.72 1.31
C THR A 391 12.18 17.27 -0.01
N THR A 392 13.49 17.48 -0.05
CA THR A 392 14.18 17.59 -1.35
C THR A 392 13.87 16.31 -2.11
N SER A 393 13.29 16.42 -3.31
CA SER A 393 12.96 15.25 -4.11
C SER A 393 14.22 14.42 -4.37
N LEU A 394 14.08 13.10 -4.54
CA LEU A 394 15.20 12.22 -4.88
C LEU A 394 16.02 12.77 -6.07
N ARG A 395 15.35 13.28 -7.08
CA ARG A 395 15.99 13.93 -8.24
C ARG A 395 16.83 15.16 -7.83
N GLY A 396 16.37 15.91 -6.85
CA GLY A 396 17.10 17.05 -6.25
C GLY A 396 18.35 16.61 -5.49
N LEU A 397 18.25 15.54 -4.70
CA LEU A 397 19.39 14.94 -3.96
C LEU A 397 20.44 14.42 -4.93
N ILE A 398 20.03 13.65 -5.95
CA ILE A 398 20.93 13.18 -7.02
C ILE A 398 21.62 14.36 -7.70
N GLY A 399 20.87 15.42 -8.04
CA GLY A 399 21.42 16.63 -8.68
C GLY A 399 22.46 17.37 -7.81
N GLN A 400 22.34 17.33 -6.50
CA GLN A 400 23.34 17.89 -5.57
C GLN A 400 24.56 16.96 -5.44
N THR A 401 24.35 15.66 -5.32
CA THR A 401 25.44 14.66 -5.25
C THR A 401 26.31 14.68 -6.50
N LYS A 402 25.74 14.82 -7.69
CA LYS A 402 26.49 15.00 -8.97
C LYS A 402 27.49 16.16 -8.89
N LYS A 403 27.07 17.30 -8.37
CA LYS A 403 27.94 18.47 -8.20
C LYS A 403 29.02 18.24 -7.15
N LEU A 404 28.68 17.59 -6.04
CA LEU A 404 29.64 17.29 -4.98
C LEU A 404 30.72 16.32 -5.45
N VAL A 405 30.36 15.22 -6.14
CA VAL A 405 31.33 14.26 -6.70
C VAL A 405 32.39 14.97 -7.54
N SER A 406 31.96 15.75 -8.53
CA SER A 406 32.88 16.50 -9.38
C SER A 406 33.72 17.53 -8.61
N ALA A 407 33.14 18.20 -7.60
CA ALA A 407 33.82 19.24 -6.83
C ALA A 407 34.92 18.71 -5.90
N VAL A 408 34.71 17.51 -5.32
CA VAL A 408 35.67 16.91 -4.37
C VAL A 408 36.59 15.87 -5.03
N GLY A 409 36.38 15.54 -6.29
CA GLY A 409 37.11 14.50 -7.01
C GLY A 409 36.91 13.11 -6.38
N ALA A 410 35.65 12.76 -6.09
CA ALA A 410 35.32 11.45 -5.52
C ALA A 410 35.31 10.38 -6.58
N ASP A 411 35.62 9.13 -6.23
CA ASP A 411 35.57 7.96 -7.11
C ASP A 411 34.14 7.61 -7.51
N LEU A 412 33.16 7.89 -6.62
CA LEU A 412 31.73 7.73 -6.87
C LEU A 412 30.88 8.55 -5.88
N GLY A 413 29.64 8.77 -6.23
CA GLY A 413 28.61 9.31 -5.37
C GLY A 413 27.49 8.30 -5.17
N VAL A 414 26.90 8.30 -3.99
CA VAL A 414 25.72 7.50 -3.69
C VAL A 414 24.64 8.33 -3.03
N VAL A 415 23.39 8.06 -3.34
CA VAL A 415 22.22 8.66 -2.69
C VAL A 415 21.36 7.53 -2.13
N PHE A 416 21.04 7.62 -0.85
CA PHE A 416 20.11 6.67 -0.21
C PHE A 416 18.69 7.22 -0.24
N ASP A 417 17.71 6.33 -0.32
CA ASP A 417 16.35 6.67 0.07
C ASP A 417 16.26 6.86 1.60
N ARG A 418 15.14 7.41 2.08
CA ARG A 418 14.95 7.68 3.52
C ARG A 418 15.01 6.42 4.39
N ALA A 419 14.59 5.28 3.85
CA ALA A 419 14.62 3.99 4.54
C ALA A 419 16.02 3.34 4.54
N ALA A 420 16.97 3.86 3.75
CA ALA A 420 18.27 3.25 3.46
C ALA A 420 18.16 1.83 2.87
N GLU A 421 17.15 1.61 2.07
CA GLU A 421 16.92 0.33 1.38
C GLU A 421 17.36 0.38 -0.08
N ARG A 422 17.31 1.57 -0.70
CA ARG A 422 17.65 1.78 -2.11
C ARG A 422 18.87 2.67 -2.25
N LEU A 423 19.69 2.34 -3.25
CA LEU A 423 20.96 2.97 -3.57
C LEU A 423 20.92 3.51 -5.00
N TYR A 424 21.18 4.81 -5.16
CA TYR A 424 21.31 5.47 -6.46
C TYR A 424 22.75 5.93 -6.65
N LEU A 425 23.31 5.67 -7.83
CA LEU A 425 24.73 5.83 -8.10
C LEU A 425 25.02 7.02 -9.00
N VAL A 426 26.14 7.66 -8.72
CA VAL A 426 26.75 8.73 -9.55
C VAL A 426 28.19 8.34 -9.82
N ASP A 427 28.64 8.39 -11.07
CA ASP A 427 30.02 8.10 -11.46
C ASP A 427 30.99 9.24 -11.05
N GLU A 428 32.29 9.00 -11.19
CA GLU A 428 33.35 9.97 -10.86
C GLU A 428 33.30 11.25 -11.73
N SER A 429 32.62 11.20 -12.87
CA SER A 429 32.41 12.35 -13.75
C SER A 429 31.19 13.19 -13.36
N GLY A 430 30.42 12.74 -12.36
CA GLY A 430 29.19 13.38 -11.90
C GLY A 430 27.98 13.08 -12.76
N HIS A 431 27.95 11.96 -13.49
CA HIS A 431 26.77 11.48 -14.18
C HIS A 431 26.01 10.46 -13.33
N GLU A 432 24.70 10.57 -13.35
CA GLU A 432 23.80 9.58 -12.73
C GLU A 432 23.87 8.28 -13.53
N ILE A 433 24.02 7.15 -12.81
CA ILE A 433 23.92 5.82 -13.39
C ILE A 433 22.46 5.38 -13.33
N PRO A 434 21.77 5.16 -14.46
CA PRO A 434 20.41 4.67 -14.46
C PRO A 434 20.25 3.38 -13.66
N ALA A 435 19.14 3.23 -12.95
CA ALA A 435 18.93 2.11 -12.03
C ALA A 435 19.07 0.72 -12.68
N GLU A 436 18.67 0.57 -13.94
CA GLU A 436 18.86 -0.66 -14.70
C GLU A 436 20.35 -0.93 -14.97
N GLN A 437 21.10 0.10 -15.41
CA GLN A 437 22.55 -0.03 -15.60
C GLN A 437 23.29 -0.30 -14.30
N ALA A 438 22.84 0.29 -13.19
CA ALA A 438 23.39 -0.03 -11.86
C ALA A 438 23.20 -1.50 -11.49
N LEU A 439 22.04 -2.09 -11.77
CA LEU A 439 21.82 -3.52 -11.60
C LEU A 439 22.74 -4.36 -12.47
N LEU A 440 22.85 -4.03 -13.75
CA LEU A 440 23.74 -4.72 -14.71
C LEU A 440 25.22 -4.58 -14.32
N LEU A 441 25.63 -3.45 -13.75
CA LEU A 441 26.96 -3.22 -13.21
C LEU A 441 27.29 -4.21 -12.08
N PHE A 442 26.38 -4.35 -11.10
CA PHE A 442 26.56 -5.37 -10.02
C PHE A 442 26.76 -6.76 -10.60
N LEU A 443 25.94 -7.15 -11.59
CA LEU A 443 26.04 -8.48 -12.21
C LEU A 443 27.36 -8.69 -12.96
N ARG A 444 27.80 -7.70 -13.70
CA ARG A 444 29.10 -7.72 -14.39
C ARG A 444 30.24 -7.90 -13.39
N LEU A 445 30.23 -7.11 -12.31
CA LEU A 445 31.26 -7.17 -11.26
C LEU A 445 31.23 -8.51 -10.51
N ILE A 446 30.04 -9.04 -10.17
CA ILE A 446 29.90 -10.36 -9.54
C ILE A 446 30.45 -11.47 -10.46
N GLY A 447 30.11 -11.41 -11.76
CA GLY A 447 30.57 -12.39 -12.74
C GLY A 447 32.08 -12.35 -12.98
N SER A 448 32.68 -11.15 -13.06
CA SER A 448 34.12 -10.97 -13.28
C SER A 448 34.96 -11.38 -12.06
N ASN A 449 34.40 -11.27 -10.83
CA ASN A 449 35.06 -11.74 -9.61
C ASN A 449 35.00 -13.26 -9.40
N GLY A 450 34.51 -14.03 -10.38
CA GLY A 450 34.49 -15.49 -10.35
C GLY A 450 33.57 -16.12 -9.32
N ARG A 451 32.64 -15.33 -8.75
CA ARG A 451 31.63 -15.86 -7.82
C ARG A 451 30.71 -16.83 -8.56
N ARG A 452 30.25 -17.87 -7.88
CA ARG A 452 29.30 -18.86 -8.39
C ARG A 452 28.07 -18.90 -7.49
N GLY A 453 26.93 -19.17 -8.06
CA GLY A 453 25.66 -19.25 -7.31
C GLY A 453 24.47 -18.83 -8.14
N LYS A 454 23.36 -18.63 -7.45
CA LYS A 454 22.08 -18.22 -8.03
C LYS A 454 21.87 -16.73 -7.84
N LEU A 455 21.23 -16.10 -8.82
CA LEU A 455 20.87 -14.67 -8.83
C LEU A 455 19.35 -14.58 -8.99
N ALA A 456 18.66 -13.86 -8.11
CA ALA A 456 17.20 -13.77 -8.15
C ALA A 456 16.73 -12.39 -8.62
N PHE A 457 15.77 -12.38 -9.58
CA PHE A 457 15.21 -11.17 -10.15
C PHE A 457 13.71 -11.31 -10.40
N PRO A 458 12.91 -10.25 -10.18
CA PRO A 458 11.53 -10.22 -10.63
C PRO A 458 11.40 -10.46 -12.14
N VAL A 459 10.28 -11.04 -12.57
CA VAL A 459 9.96 -11.28 -14.00
C VAL A 459 9.97 -10.02 -14.86
N THR A 460 9.81 -8.85 -14.24
CA THR A 460 9.81 -7.53 -14.88
C THR A 460 11.19 -6.96 -15.18
N VAL A 461 12.25 -7.61 -14.68
CA VAL A 461 13.64 -7.18 -14.93
C VAL A 461 14.08 -7.61 -16.33
N THR A 462 14.86 -6.75 -16.97
CA THR A 462 15.41 -6.95 -18.32
C THR A 462 16.03 -8.33 -18.53
N SER A 463 15.90 -8.90 -19.72
CA SER A 463 16.58 -10.16 -20.11
C SER A 463 18.09 -9.99 -20.31
N GLN A 464 18.60 -8.77 -20.31
CA GLN A 464 20.05 -8.51 -20.38
C GLN A 464 20.81 -9.11 -19.19
N VAL A 465 20.15 -9.30 -18.03
CA VAL A 465 20.74 -10.00 -16.88
C VAL A 465 21.21 -11.42 -17.27
N ASP A 466 20.43 -12.13 -18.09
CA ASP A 466 20.77 -13.48 -18.55
C ASP A 466 21.98 -13.46 -19.51
N GLN A 467 22.09 -12.38 -20.32
CA GLN A 467 23.19 -12.22 -21.28
C GLN A 467 24.50 -11.89 -20.57
N ILE A 468 24.48 -10.99 -19.58
CA ILE A 468 25.67 -10.57 -18.83
C ILE A 468 26.28 -11.75 -18.06
N VAL A 469 25.44 -12.60 -17.47
CA VAL A 469 25.93 -13.74 -16.66
C VAL A 469 26.23 -14.99 -17.50
N LYS A 470 25.97 -14.95 -18.80
CA LYS A 470 26.20 -16.11 -19.68
C LYS A 470 27.67 -16.52 -19.69
N GLY A 471 27.93 -17.77 -19.35
CA GLY A 471 29.29 -18.32 -19.29
C GLY A 471 30.06 -18.05 -17.99
N SER A 472 29.51 -17.27 -17.04
CA SER A 472 30.16 -17.01 -15.75
C SER A 472 29.99 -18.14 -14.71
N GLY A 473 29.09 -19.10 -14.96
CA GLY A 473 28.71 -20.13 -13.99
C GLY A 473 27.67 -19.70 -12.96
N LEU A 474 27.07 -18.51 -13.18
CA LEU A 474 25.94 -18.00 -12.43
C LEU A 474 24.63 -18.48 -13.03
N GLN A 475 23.59 -18.65 -12.20
CA GLN A 475 22.26 -19.08 -12.62
C GLN A 475 21.23 -18.02 -12.25
N VAL A 476 20.40 -17.60 -13.22
CA VAL A 476 19.31 -16.66 -12.99
C VAL A 476 18.04 -17.41 -12.58
N ILE A 477 17.40 -16.93 -11.52
CA ILE A 477 16.07 -17.35 -11.07
C ILE A 477 15.13 -16.17 -11.24
N ARG A 478 13.97 -16.40 -11.84
CA ARG A 478 12.89 -15.40 -11.93
C ARG A 478 11.89 -15.59 -10.79
N THR A 479 11.49 -14.47 -10.16
CA THR A 479 10.47 -14.42 -9.11
C THR A 479 9.27 -13.61 -9.57
N PRO A 480 8.10 -13.78 -8.94
CA PRO A 480 7.04 -12.79 -9.07
C PRO A 480 7.52 -11.37 -8.75
N ALA A 481 6.81 -10.34 -9.23
CA ALA A 481 7.16 -8.92 -9.07
C ALA A 481 6.82 -8.38 -7.66
N SER A 482 6.99 -9.18 -6.62
CA SER A 482 6.75 -8.87 -5.22
C SER A 482 8.06 -8.86 -4.43
N LEU A 483 8.23 -7.87 -3.55
CA LEU A 483 9.39 -7.80 -2.66
C LEU A 483 9.41 -8.98 -1.68
N SER A 484 8.25 -9.42 -1.21
CA SER A 484 8.11 -10.59 -0.34
C SER A 484 8.65 -11.85 -1.03
N GLU A 485 8.24 -12.13 -2.27
CA GLU A 485 8.74 -13.30 -3.02
C GLU A 485 10.23 -13.18 -3.36
N LEU A 486 10.71 -11.96 -3.71
CA LEU A 486 12.13 -11.75 -3.98
C LEU A 486 12.99 -12.01 -2.74
N THR A 487 12.61 -11.49 -1.56
CA THR A 487 13.38 -11.67 -0.31
C THR A 487 13.29 -13.10 0.20
N LYS A 488 12.18 -13.78 -0.01
CA LYS A 488 12.00 -15.21 0.30
C LYS A 488 12.94 -16.08 -0.53
N VAL A 489 12.99 -15.88 -1.86
CA VAL A 489 13.93 -16.59 -2.74
C VAL A 489 15.37 -16.21 -2.41
N ALA A 490 15.65 -14.95 -2.07
CA ALA A 490 16.97 -14.51 -1.65
C ALA A 490 17.48 -15.25 -0.39
N ALA A 491 16.57 -15.66 0.50
CA ALA A 491 16.91 -16.43 1.69
C ALA A 491 17.18 -17.93 1.42
N GLU A 492 16.98 -18.42 0.18
CA GLU A 492 17.25 -19.82 -0.18
C GLU A 492 18.74 -20.09 -0.34
N ASP A 493 19.14 -21.33 -0.07
CA ASP A 493 20.52 -21.79 -0.20
C ASP A 493 21.07 -21.61 -1.63
N GLY A 494 22.27 -21.05 -1.70
CA GLY A 494 23.00 -20.83 -2.93
C GLY A 494 22.62 -19.57 -3.71
N VAL A 495 21.68 -18.77 -3.24
CA VAL A 495 21.45 -17.42 -3.76
C VAL A 495 22.49 -16.48 -3.18
N ILE A 496 23.25 -15.80 -4.07
CA ILE A 496 24.33 -14.90 -3.68
C ILE A 496 24.03 -13.42 -3.92
N PHE A 497 23.01 -13.14 -4.73
CA PHE A 497 22.55 -11.79 -5.01
C PHE A 497 21.10 -11.82 -5.47
N ALA A 498 20.34 -10.81 -5.06
CA ALA A 498 19.03 -10.52 -5.62
C ALA A 498 18.84 -9.00 -5.80
N GLY A 499 18.02 -8.61 -6.76
CA GLY A 499 17.79 -7.18 -7.00
C GLY A 499 16.64 -6.90 -7.94
N ALA A 500 16.17 -5.65 -7.93
CA ALA A 500 15.17 -5.16 -8.85
C ALA A 500 15.60 -3.81 -9.45
N VAL A 501 14.98 -3.43 -10.56
CA VAL A 501 15.14 -2.09 -11.11
C VAL A 501 14.56 -1.08 -10.11
N GLY A 502 15.35 -0.10 -9.72
CA GLY A 502 14.96 0.89 -8.71
C GLY A 502 15.91 1.00 -7.52
N GLY A 503 17.08 0.34 -7.58
CA GLY A 503 18.18 0.54 -6.63
C GLY A 503 18.11 -0.32 -5.37
N GLY A 504 17.17 -1.25 -5.29
CA GLY A 504 17.10 -2.23 -4.19
C GLY A 504 17.92 -3.48 -4.50
N TYR A 505 18.94 -3.76 -3.69
CA TYR A 505 19.83 -4.93 -3.84
C TYR A 505 19.91 -5.72 -2.55
N VAL A 506 20.07 -7.03 -2.68
CA VAL A 506 20.13 -8.00 -1.59
C VAL A 506 21.42 -8.80 -1.70
N PHE A 507 22.17 -8.86 -0.63
CA PHE A 507 23.32 -9.73 -0.44
C PHE A 507 23.02 -10.72 0.69
N PRO A 508 22.49 -11.92 0.37
CA PRO A 508 21.97 -12.85 1.39
C PRO A 508 23.01 -13.42 2.34
N ASP A 509 24.29 -13.41 1.95
CA ASP A 509 25.42 -13.73 2.84
C ASP A 509 25.39 -12.85 4.09
N PHE A 510 24.99 -11.60 3.95
CA PHE A 510 24.77 -10.69 5.07
C PHE A 510 23.29 -10.63 5.49
N LEU A 511 22.38 -10.16 4.60
CA LEU A 511 20.96 -9.97 4.92
C LEU A 511 20.06 -10.27 3.71
N PRO A 512 19.01 -11.10 3.83
CA PRO A 512 18.09 -11.40 2.72
C PRO A 512 17.03 -10.28 2.56
N ALA A 513 17.46 -9.02 2.52
CA ALA A 513 16.60 -7.85 2.41
C ALA A 513 17.30 -6.72 1.66
N TYR A 514 16.54 -5.75 1.15
CA TYR A 514 17.11 -4.52 0.63
C TYR A 514 17.88 -3.79 1.72
N ASP A 515 19.12 -3.45 1.41
CA ASP A 515 20.04 -2.76 2.32
C ASP A 515 21.02 -1.92 1.50
N ALA A 516 20.80 -0.62 1.45
CA ALA A 516 21.64 0.30 0.70
C ALA A 516 23.04 0.46 1.31
N MET A 517 23.17 0.32 2.65
CA MET A 517 24.46 0.40 3.33
C MET A 517 25.35 -0.81 2.99
N ALA A 518 24.78 -2.01 3.09
CA ALA A 518 25.48 -3.23 2.68
C ALA A 518 25.77 -3.22 1.17
N SER A 519 24.83 -2.75 0.35
CA SER A 519 25.01 -2.66 -1.10
C SER A 519 26.16 -1.72 -1.50
N LEU A 520 26.31 -0.57 -0.82
CA LEU A 520 27.47 0.30 -1.02
C LEU A 520 28.78 -0.41 -0.68
N CYS A 521 28.86 -1.03 0.50
CA CYS A 521 30.08 -1.73 0.94
C CYS A 521 30.45 -2.89 0.01
N LYS A 522 29.47 -3.68 -0.43
CA LYS A 522 29.66 -4.75 -1.42
C LYS A 522 30.07 -4.21 -2.79
N LEU A 523 29.55 -3.05 -3.21
CA LEU A 523 29.99 -2.39 -4.44
C LEU A 523 31.48 -1.99 -4.36
N LEU A 524 31.91 -1.39 -3.23
CA LEU A 524 33.32 -1.03 -3.02
C LEU A 524 34.23 -2.28 -3.05
N GLU A 525 33.79 -3.37 -2.41
CA GLU A 525 34.50 -4.67 -2.49
C GLU A 525 34.63 -5.17 -3.92
N LEU A 526 33.53 -5.16 -4.69
CA LEU A 526 33.50 -5.64 -6.06
C LEU A 526 34.33 -4.78 -7.02
N LEU A 527 34.41 -3.49 -6.76
CA LEU A 527 35.24 -2.54 -7.54
C LEU A 527 36.71 -2.56 -7.15
N ALA A 528 37.09 -3.05 -5.99
CA ALA A 528 38.47 -3.01 -5.50
C ALA A 528 39.52 -3.60 -6.48
N PRO A 529 39.31 -4.75 -7.12
CA PRO A 529 40.25 -5.32 -8.11
C PRO A 529 40.21 -4.59 -9.47
N VAL A 530 39.24 -3.71 -9.72
CA VAL A 530 39.01 -3.06 -11.00
C VAL A 530 39.78 -1.73 -11.07
N GLN A 531 40.60 -1.52 -12.11
CA GLN A 531 41.38 -0.31 -12.29
C GLN A 531 40.67 0.75 -13.16
N GLU A 532 39.66 0.35 -13.91
CA GLU A 532 38.91 1.20 -14.82
C GLU A 532 38.00 2.14 -14.06
N PRO A 533 37.79 3.38 -14.52
CA PRO A 533 36.81 4.30 -13.96
C PRO A 533 35.40 3.73 -14.05
N LEU A 534 34.54 4.09 -13.09
CA LEU A 534 33.15 3.62 -13.04
C LEU A 534 32.35 4.01 -14.30
N SER A 535 32.57 5.23 -14.82
CA SER A 535 31.97 5.70 -16.07
C SER A 535 32.31 4.81 -17.27
N SER A 536 33.56 4.30 -17.36
CA SER A 536 33.98 3.39 -18.42
C SER A 536 33.28 2.05 -18.33
N LEU A 537 33.17 1.50 -17.11
CA LEU A 537 32.46 0.24 -16.87
C LEU A 537 30.98 0.35 -17.27
N VAL A 538 30.34 1.47 -16.95
CA VAL A 538 28.93 1.73 -17.29
C VAL A 538 28.75 1.92 -18.80
N ALA A 539 29.67 2.61 -19.47
CA ALA A 539 29.60 2.84 -20.94
C ALA A 539 29.65 1.53 -21.76
N GLU A 540 30.21 0.47 -21.21
CA GLU A 540 30.26 -0.85 -21.86
C GLU A 540 29.01 -1.71 -21.63
N LEU A 541 28.10 -1.27 -20.73
CA LEU A 541 26.85 -1.96 -20.48
C LEU A 541 25.85 -1.72 -21.62
N PRO A 542 25.02 -2.71 -21.94
CA PRO A 542 24.01 -2.55 -22.97
C PRO A 542 23.00 -1.44 -22.58
N ALA A 543 22.54 -0.70 -23.58
CA ALA A 543 21.46 0.27 -23.38
C ALA A 543 20.12 -0.46 -23.14
N SER A 544 19.28 0.13 -22.30
CA SER A 544 17.94 -0.41 -22.05
C SER A 544 17.05 -0.25 -23.26
N THR A 545 16.35 -1.33 -23.60
CA THR A 545 15.25 -1.32 -24.57
C THR A 545 13.91 -1.65 -23.90
N LEU A 546 13.89 -1.75 -22.56
CA LEU A 546 12.69 -2.06 -21.78
C LEU A 546 11.71 -0.87 -21.80
N VAL A 547 10.50 -1.13 -22.26
CA VAL A 547 9.37 -0.19 -22.22
C VAL A 547 8.42 -0.64 -21.11
N HIS A 548 7.95 0.31 -20.30
CA HIS A 548 6.93 0.08 -19.29
C HIS A 548 5.78 1.08 -19.45
N ARG A 549 4.56 0.55 -19.50
CA ARG A 549 3.33 1.36 -19.60
C ARG A 549 2.30 0.89 -18.59
N GLN A 550 1.51 1.83 -18.11
CA GLN A 550 0.37 1.58 -17.21
C GLN A 550 -0.93 1.90 -17.96
N LEU A 551 -1.94 1.04 -17.81
CA LEU A 551 -3.27 1.24 -18.35
C LEU A 551 -4.32 1.14 -17.24
N PRO A 552 -5.27 2.07 -17.14
CA PRO A 552 -6.39 1.95 -16.23
C PRO A 552 -7.18 0.66 -16.50
N CYS A 553 -7.42 -0.12 -15.45
CA CYS A 553 -8.19 -1.36 -15.52
C CYS A 553 -8.99 -1.52 -14.22
N PRO A 554 -10.32 -1.31 -14.25
CA PRO A 554 -11.16 -1.49 -13.08
C PRO A 554 -10.96 -2.85 -12.43
N TRP A 555 -11.10 -2.92 -11.11
CA TRP A 555 -10.90 -4.17 -10.33
C TRP A 555 -11.72 -5.33 -10.86
N SER A 556 -13.01 -5.08 -11.15
CA SER A 556 -13.94 -6.08 -11.72
C SER A 556 -13.50 -6.64 -13.06
N HIS A 557 -12.73 -5.89 -13.85
CA HIS A 557 -12.32 -6.28 -15.21
C HIS A 557 -10.98 -7.00 -15.26
N LYS A 558 -10.12 -6.88 -14.21
CA LYS A 558 -8.78 -7.51 -14.22
C LYS A 558 -8.80 -9.00 -14.54
N GLY A 559 -9.69 -9.76 -13.88
CA GLY A 559 -9.82 -11.19 -14.10
C GLY A 559 -10.30 -11.55 -15.51
N ALA A 560 -11.22 -10.77 -16.05
CA ALA A 560 -11.75 -10.96 -17.41
C ALA A 560 -10.68 -10.63 -18.46
N VAL A 561 -9.97 -9.50 -18.31
CA VAL A 561 -8.84 -9.13 -19.18
C VAL A 561 -7.80 -10.25 -19.23
N MET A 562 -7.38 -10.77 -18.07
CA MET A 562 -6.39 -11.84 -18.01
C MET A 562 -6.88 -13.13 -18.67
N ARG A 563 -8.15 -13.45 -18.57
CA ARG A 563 -8.78 -14.61 -19.23
C ARG A 563 -8.77 -14.46 -20.75
N VAL A 564 -9.22 -13.30 -21.26
CA VAL A 564 -9.24 -12.98 -22.69
C VAL A 564 -7.84 -13.04 -23.28
N LEU A 565 -6.85 -12.44 -22.60
CA LEU A 565 -5.44 -12.48 -23.02
C LEU A 565 -4.91 -13.92 -23.09
N THR A 566 -5.21 -14.75 -22.07
CA THR A 566 -4.79 -16.16 -22.05
C THR A 566 -5.35 -16.92 -23.26
N GLU A 567 -6.61 -16.68 -23.63
CA GLU A 567 -7.24 -17.33 -24.80
C GLU A 567 -6.67 -16.81 -26.11
N ARG A 568 -6.49 -15.50 -26.27
CA ARG A 568 -5.95 -14.86 -27.49
C ARG A 568 -4.50 -15.22 -27.77
N LEU A 569 -3.70 -15.38 -26.72
CA LEU A 569 -2.28 -15.72 -26.83
C LEU A 569 -2.02 -17.23 -26.84
N LYS A 570 -3.08 -18.05 -26.79
CA LYS A 570 -2.97 -19.51 -26.81
C LYS A 570 -2.21 -20.00 -28.04
N GLY A 571 -1.19 -20.84 -27.80
CA GLY A 571 -0.31 -21.38 -28.86
C GLY A 571 0.98 -20.57 -29.08
N ARG A 572 1.18 -19.45 -28.36
CA ARG A 572 2.48 -18.79 -28.25
C ARG A 572 3.29 -19.36 -27.09
N ASP A 573 4.56 -18.97 -26.99
CA ASP A 573 5.42 -19.30 -25.84
C ASP A 573 5.05 -18.39 -24.69
N LEU A 574 4.33 -18.94 -23.68
CA LEU A 574 3.77 -18.23 -22.53
C LEU A 574 4.46 -18.66 -21.25
N ASP A 575 4.86 -17.67 -20.45
CA ASP A 575 5.21 -17.84 -19.04
C ASP A 575 4.11 -17.19 -18.18
N LEU A 576 3.60 -17.94 -17.21
CA LEU A 576 2.51 -17.56 -16.32
C LEU A 576 2.97 -17.47 -14.85
N LEU A 577 4.26 -17.28 -14.61
CA LEU A 577 4.82 -17.16 -13.26
C LEU A 577 4.20 -15.97 -12.51
N ASP A 578 4.02 -14.84 -13.21
CA ASP A 578 3.33 -13.67 -12.68
C ASP A 578 2.71 -12.88 -13.85
N GLY A 579 1.38 -12.82 -13.89
CA GLY A 579 0.68 -12.28 -15.05
C GLY A 579 0.80 -13.17 -16.28
N ILE A 580 0.87 -12.56 -17.47
CA ILE A 580 1.03 -13.25 -18.76
C ILE A 580 2.22 -12.66 -19.50
N LYS A 581 3.28 -13.42 -19.62
CA LYS A 581 4.46 -13.06 -20.41
C LYS A 581 4.49 -13.90 -21.68
N VAL A 582 4.63 -13.23 -22.82
CA VAL A 582 4.78 -13.85 -24.14
C VAL A 582 6.16 -13.57 -24.69
N THR A 583 6.79 -14.60 -25.25
CA THR A 583 8.11 -14.49 -25.90
C THR A 583 8.00 -14.83 -27.37
N ASP A 584 8.64 -14.06 -28.22
CA ASP A 584 8.75 -14.33 -29.67
C ASP A 584 10.13 -13.91 -30.22
N ARG A 585 10.29 -13.90 -31.57
CA ARG A 585 11.57 -13.55 -32.22
C ARG A 585 11.96 -12.07 -32.05
N ARG A 586 11.04 -11.19 -31.70
CA ARG A 586 11.28 -9.75 -31.46
C ARG A 586 11.82 -9.52 -30.06
N GLY A 587 11.39 -10.34 -29.09
CA GLY A 587 11.70 -10.20 -27.67
C GLY A 587 10.60 -10.80 -26.80
N TRP A 588 10.32 -10.16 -25.68
CA TRP A 588 9.23 -10.55 -24.79
C TRP A 588 8.35 -9.36 -24.40
N ALA A 589 7.09 -9.63 -24.09
CA ALA A 589 6.21 -8.66 -23.46
C ALA A 589 5.33 -9.33 -22.40
N GLN A 590 4.94 -8.57 -21.39
CA GLN A 590 4.22 -9.08 -20.22
C GLN A 590 3.10 -8.12 -19.82
N VAL A 591 1.93 -8.69 -19.51
CA VAL A 591 0.82 -7.98 -18.86
C VAL A 591 0.73 -8.47 -17.42
N LEU A 592 0.83 -7.52 -16.49
CA LEU A 592 0.83 -7.77 -15.05
C LEU A 592 -0.26 -6.90 -14.39
N PRO A 593 -1.32 -7.48 -13.81
CA PRO A 593 -2.29 -6.71 -13.03
C PRO A 593 -1.65 -6.15 -11.78
N ASP A 594 -1.83 -4.85 -11.52
CA ASP A 594 -1.38 -4.28 -10.25
C ASP A 594 -2.21 -4.86 -9.09
N PRO A 595 -1.61 -5.33 -8.00
CA PRO A 595 -2.35 -5.91 -6.88
C PRO A 595 -3.12 -4.88 -6.04
N ASP A 596 -2.76 -3.58 -6.09
CA ASP A 596 -3.22 -2.55 -5.17
C ASP A 596 -3.89 -1.35 -5.87
N GLU A 597 -3.73 -1.22 -7.19
CA GLU A 597 -4.31 -0.12 -7.97
C GLU A 597 -5.20 -0.64 -9.11
N PRO A 598 -6.23 0.12 -9.54
CA PRO A 598 -7.12 -0.28 -10.64
C PRO A 598 -6.44 -0.09 -12.01
N LEU A 599 -5.31 -0.76 -12.18
CA LEU A 599 -4.53 -0.69 -13.42
C LEU A 599 -3.84 -2.02 -13.74
N VAL A 600 -3.34 -2.14 -14.95
CA VAL A 600 -2.44 -3.20 -15.41
C VAL A 600 -1.16 -2.59 -15.95
N HIS A 601 -0.04 -3.25 -15.70
CA HIS A 601 1.26 -2.90 -16.25
C HIS A 601 1.53 -3.69 -17.53
N ILE A 602 2.10 -3.04 -18.51
CA ILE A 602 2.66 -3.69 -19.70
C ILE A 602 4.15 -3.43 -19.71
N TYR A 603 4.93 -4.49 -19.70
CA TYR A 603 6.38 -4.46 -19.91
C TYR A 603 6.68 -5.08 -21.27
N ALA A 604 7.59 -4.49 -22.03
CA ALA A 604 8.04 -5.04 -23.29
C ALA A 604 9.52 -4.77 -23.50
N GLU A 605 10.26 -5.78 -23.93
CA GLU A 605 11.68 -5.67 -24.27
C GLU A 605 11.96 -6.41 -25.57
N GLY A 606 12.38 -5.68 -26.57
CA GLY A 606 12.78 -6.17 -27.87
C GLY A 606 14.30 -6.07 -28.06
N ARG A 607 14.77 -6.62 -29.18
CA ARG A 607 16.16 -6.49 -29.61
C ARG A 607 16.62 -5.05 -29.86
N ASP A 608 15.67 -4.15 -30.10
CA ASP A 608 15.84 -2.72 -30.32
C ASP A 608 14.57 -1.99 -29.83
N GLU A 609 14.64 -0.66 -29.70
CA GLU A 609 13.54 0.18 -29.24
C GLU A 609 12.27 0.05 -30.11
N LYS A 610 12.43 -0.12 -31.43
CA LYS A 610 11.30 -0.34 -32.33
C LYS A 610 10.57 -1.64 -32.03
N ALA A 611 11.30 -2.74 -31.84
CA ALA A 611 10.73 -4.03 -31.51
C ALA A 611 10.03 -4.01 -30.13
N SER A 612 10.58 -3.27 -29.15
CA SER A 612 9.95 -3.06 -27.83
C SER A 612 8.61 -2.36 -27.95
N ASN A 613 8.57 -1.27 -28.72
CA ASN A 613 7.34 -0.51 -28.95
C ASN A 613 6.28 -1.32 -29.71
N GLU A 614 6.67 -2.09 -30.73
CA GLU A 614 5.76 -2.99 -31.46
C GLU A 614 5.14 -4.06 -30.54
N LEU A 615 5.93 -4.64 -29.63
CA LEU A 615 5.46 -5.62 -28.65
C LEU A 615 4.50 -4.99 -27.62
N GLU A 616 4.84 -3.79 -27.13
CA GLU A 616 3.99 -3.03 -26.21
C GLU A 616 2.64 -2.70 -26.87
N GLU A 617 2.66 -2.13 -28.08
CA GLU A 617 1.45 -1.76 -28.82
C GLU A 617 0.55 -2.96 -29.08
N GLU A 618 1.13 -4.13 -29.39
CA GLU A 618 0.38 -5.37 -29.59
C GLU A 618 -0.37 -5.78 -28.33
N LEU A 619 0.31 -5.85 -27.17
CA LEU A 619 -0.34 -6.24 -25.93
C LEU A 619 -1.30 -5.17 -25.43
N ARG A 620 -0.98 -3.89 -25.58
CA ARG A 620 -1.87 -2.79 -25.25
C ARG A 620 -3.18 -2.89 -26.01
N GLY A 621 -3.12 -3.12 -27.32
CA GLY A 621 -4.32 -3.29 -28.16
C GLY A 621 -5.20 -4.44 -27.68
N LEU A 622 -4.60 -5.58 -27.27
CA LEU A 622 -5.35 -6.71 -26.73
C LEU A 622 -6.00 -6.41 -25.38
N VAL A 623 -5.31 -5.65 -24.51
CA VAL A 623 -5.88 -5.22 -23.20
C VAL A 623 -7.03 -4.25 -23.43
N GLU A 624 -6.87 -3.26 -24.32
CA GLU A 624 -7.90 -2.28 -24.65
C GLU A 624 -9.14 -2.94 -25.27
N GLU A 625 -8.95 -3.91 -26.20
CA GLU A 625 -10.04 -4.70 -26.78
C GLU A 625 -10.79 -5.50 -25.69
N ALA A 626 -10.07 -6.14 -24.76
CA ALA A 626 -10.67 -6.88 -23.67
C ALA A 626 -11.48 -5.99 -22.73
N LEU A 627 -11.01 -4.78 -22.43
CA LEU A 627 -11.73 -3.80 -21.62
C LEU A 627 -12.99 -3.29 -22.30
N GLN A 628 -12.96 -3.04 -23.62
CA GLN A 628 -14.13 -2.61 -24.38
C GLN A 628 -15.23 -3.70 -24.41
N ASN A 629 -14.85 -4.95 -24.65
CA ASN A 629 -15.79 -6.08 -24.66
C ASN A 629 -16.48 -6.28 -23.29
N GLU A 630 -15.77 -6.10 -22.18
CA GLU A 630 -16.35 -6.21 -20.83
C GLU A 630 -17.26 -5.01 -20.51
N ALA A 631 -16.93 -3.81 -20.99
CA ALA A 631 -17.80 -2.63 -20.84
C ALA A 631 -19.13 -2.79 -21.58
N GLU A 632 -19.13 -3.40 -22.77
CA GLU A 632 -20.34 -3.71 -23.55
C GLU A 632 -21.21 -4.81 -22.92
N ILE A 633 -20.61 -5.78 -22.22
CA ILE A 633 -21.34 -6.84 -21.51
C ILE A 633 -21.97 -6.30 -20.20
N SER A 634 -21.33 -5.29 -19.61
CA SER A 634 -21.76 -4.70 -18.33
C SER A 634 -22.76 -3.53 -18.50
N SER A 635 -22.96 -3.04 -19.74
CA SER A 635 -23.95 -2.01 -20.11
C SER A 635 -25.29 -2.64 -20.49
#